data_716f10aad9b43707a83d330a527bdb8c
#
_entry.id   716f10aad9b43707a83d330a527bdb8c
#
_cell.length_a   1.000
_cell.length_b   1.000
_cell.length_c   1.000
_cell.angle_alpha   90.00
_cell.angle_beta   90.00
_cell.angle_gamma   90.00
#
_symmetry.space_group_name_H-M   'P 1'
#
loop_
_entity.id
_entity.type
_entity.pdbx_description
1 polymer ?
#
loop_
_entity_poly.entity_id
_entity_poly.type
_entity_poly.pdbx_seq_one_letter_code
_entity_poly.pdbx_strand_id
1 'polypeptide(L)'
;MKRIALLAALLLLTPLAGRAETTLFDDLGGREGISAFTTDLVERLVKDPRIGHFFAETDMPRLHDRLTDMFCHLTGEKRRYRGANMKHAHEGFGIHDADFDTLVEDLEKAMDDHNVSWGTQARFLAVLAPLKRDVVEN
;
A
#
# COMPACT_ATOMS: atom_id res chain seq x y z
N MET A 1 -31.74 -53.47 -40.00
CA MET A 1 -32.02 -52.86 -38.67
C MET A 1 -30.84 -52.01 -38.26
N LYS A 2 -30.92 -50.68 -38.47
CA LYS A 2 -29.83 -49.76 -38.13
C LYS A 2 -30.11 -49.18 -36.72
N ARG A 3 -29.28 -49.52 -35.75
CA ARG A 3 -29.32 -48.93 -34.40
C ARG A 3 -28.56 -47.59 -34.41
N ILE A 4 -29.31 -46.53 -34.30
CA ILE A 4 -28.77 -45.17 -34.13
C ILE A 4 -28.47 -45.00 -32.62
N ALA A 5 -27.20 -44.95 -32.28
CA ALA A 5 -26.77 -44.59 -30.91
C ALA A 5 -26.76 -43.06 -30.80
N LEU A 6 -27.69 -42.53 -30.00
CA LEU A 6 -27.69 -41.11 -29.61
C LEU A 6 -26.62 -40.93 -28.51
N LEU A 7 -25.51 -40.29 -28.88
CA LEU A 7 -24.56 -39.76 -27.89
C LEU A 7 -25.11 -38.45 -27.33
N ALA A 8 -25.66 -38.49 -26.13
CA ALA A 8 -25.99 -37.26 -25.40
C ALA A 8 -24.72 -36.64 -24.84
N ALA A 9 -24.27 -35.57 -25.48
CA ALA A 9 -23.18 -34.72 -24.93
C ALA A 9 -23.73 -33.91 -23.76
N LEU A 10 -23.39 -34.38 -22.55
CA LEU A 10 -23.66 -33.65 -21.31
C LEU A 10 -22.66 -32.50 -21.19
N LEU A 11 -23.06 -31.30 -21.62
CA LEU A 11 -22.31 -30.06 -21.34
C LEU A 11 -22.34 -29.81 -19.83
N LEU A 12 -21.22 -30.11 -19.15
CA LEU A 12 -20.98 -29.69 -17.78
C LEU A 12 -20.76 -28.17 -17.79
N LEU A 13 -21.82 -27.40 -17.56
CA LEU A 13 -21.71 -25.99 -17.16
C LEU A 13 -21.03 -25.97 -15.79
N THR A 14 -19.70 -25.80 -15.76
CA THR A 14 -19.02 -25.43 -14.53
C THR A 14 -19.41 -23.99 -14.21
N PRO A 15 -20.04 -23.71 -13.05
CA PRO A 15 -20.27 -22.33 -12.66
C PRO A 15 -18.91 -21.65 -12.53
N LEU A 16 -18.69 -20.58 -13.30
CA LEU A 16 -17.59 -19.66 -13.07
C LEU A 16 -17.84 -19.04 -11.70
N ALA A 17 -17.28 -19.65 -10.65
CA ALA A 17 -17.32 -19.12 -9.31
C ALA A 17 -16.69 -17.72 -9.39
N GLY A 18 -17.52 -16.69 -9.28
CA GLY A 18 -17.08 -15.30 -9.27
C GLY A 18 -16.01 -15.18 -8.20
N ARG A 19 -14.77 -14.86 -8.63
CA ARG A 19 -13.68 -14.59 -7.72
C ARG A 19 -14.11 -13.39 -6.91
N ALA A 20 -14.28 -13.54 -5.60
CA ALA A 20 -14.55 -12.41 -4.73
C ALA A 20 -13.44 -11.38 -4.98
N GLU A 21 -13.83 -10.14 -5.32
CA GLU A 21 -12.84 -9.08 -5.52
C GLU A 21 -12.07 -8.89 -4.21
N THR A 22 -10.76 -9.11 -4.26
CA THR A 22 -9.87 -8.84 -3.15
C THR A 22 -9.76 -7.34 -2.93
N THR A 23 -9.69 -6.92 -1.67
CA THR A 23 -9.46 -5.51 -1.36
C THR A 23 -8.00 -5.14 -1.64
N LEU A 24 -7.71 -3.84 -1.77
CA LEU A 24 -6.32 -3.39 -1.88
C LEU A 24 -5.49 -3.82 -0.66
N PHE A 25 -6.10 -3.84 0.53
CA PHE A 25 -5.50 -4.36 1.76
C PHE A 25 -5.08 -5.83 1.61
N ASP A 26 -5.94 -6.67 1.04
CA ASP A 26 -5.62 -8.09 0.80
C ASP A 26 -4.51 -8.25 -0.24
N ASP A 27 -4.55 -7.46 -1.33
CA ASP A 27 -3.54 -7.50 -2.41
C ASP A 27 -2.15 -7.03 -1.94
N LEU A 28 -2.09 -6.20 -0.90
CA LEU A 28 -0.84 -5.79 -0.23
C LEU A 28 -0.35 -6.80 0.81
N GLY A 29 -1.02 -7.95 0.95
CA GLY A 29 -0.67 -9.01 1.91
C GLY A 29 -1.24 -8.79 3.31
N GLY A 30 -2.28 -7.97 3.45
CA GLY A 30 -2.88 -7.63 4.73
C GLY A 30 -1.92 -6.85 5.63
N ARG A 31 -2.22 -6.79 6.91
CA ARG A 31 -1.39 -6.06 7.88
C ARG A 31 0.04 -6.58 7.94
N GLU A 32 0.25 -7.87 7.82
CA GLU A 32 1.58 -8.48 7.85
C GLU A 32 2.43 -8.03 6.66
N GLY A 33 1.89 -8.10 5.43
CA GLY A 33 2.57 -7.63 4.23
C GLY A 33 2.86 -6.13 4.27
N ILE A 34 1.88 -5.31 4.68
CA ILE A 34 2.04 -3.86 4.84
C ILE A 34 3.10 -3.55 5.89
N SER A 35 3.11 -4.21 7.05
CA SER A 35 4.13 -4.02 8.08
C SER A 35 5.52 -4.39 7.57
N ALA A 36 5.64 -5.45 6.78
CA ALA A 36 6.93 -5.91 6.25
C ALA A 36 7.57 -4.87 5.32
N PHE A 37 6.85 -4.37 4.30
CA PHE A 37 7.43 -3.34 3.44
C PHE A 37 7.55 -1.97 4.15
N THR A 38 6.73 -1.69 5.16
CA THR A 38 6.88 -0.47 5.98
C THR A 38 8.17 -0.50 6.80
N THR A 39 8.61 -1.66 7.27
CA THR A 39 9.92 -1.81 7.94
C THR A 39 11.05 -1.40 6.99
N ASP A 40 11.05 -1.90 5.78
CA ASP A 40 12.06 -1.55 4.77
C ASP A 40 11.96 -0.07 4.37
N LEU A 41 10.74 0.46 4.19
CA LEU A 41 10.53 1.88 3.94
C LEU A 41 11.18 2.75 5.01
N VAL A 42 10.88 2.51 6.28
CA VAL A 42 11.38 3.31 7.39
C VAL A 42 12.92 3.29 7.44
N GLU A 43 13.55 2.15 7.16
CA GLU A 43 15.01 2.06 7.05
C GLU A 43 15.57 2.89 5.89
N ARG A 44 14.89 2.90 4.74
CA ARG A 44 15.28 3.71 3.56
C ARG A 44 15.19 5.19 3.85
N LEU A 45 14.06 5.63 4.43
CA LEU A 45 13.83 7.04 4.75
C LEU A 45 14.95 7.64 5.60
N VAL A 46 15.42 6.91 6.62
CA VAL A 46 16.52 7.36 7.48
C VAL A 46 17.85 7.42 6.74
N LYS A 47 18.08 6.50 5.82
CA LYS A 47 19.35 6.37 5.08
C LYS A 47 19.42 7.26 3.84
N ASP A 48 18.28 7.72 3.32
CA ASP A 48 18.25 8.58 2.12
C ASP A 48 18.78 9.98 2.48
N PRO A 49 19.92 10.41 1.87
CA PRO A 49 20.53 11.70 2.20
C PRO A 49 19.65 12.89 1.83
N ARG A 50 18.65 12.72 0.98
CA ARG A 50 17.75 13.79 0.53
C ARG A 50 16.74 14.17 1.61
N ILE A 51 16.21 13.17 2.36
CA ILE A 51 15.11 13.35 3.32
C ILE A 51 15.41 12.81 4.73
N GLY A 52 16.50 12.07 4.92
CA GLY A 52 16.83 11.44 6.21
C GLY A 52 16.92 12.44 7.37
N HIS A 53 17.28 13.68 7.10
CA HIS A 53 17.36 14.73 8.13
C HIS A 53 16.01 15.05 8.79
N PHE A 54 14.87 14.84 8.12
CA PHE A 54 13.54 15.00 8.73
C PHE A 54 13.25 13.99 9.84
N PHE A 55 13.99 12.88 9.87
CA PHE A 55 13.78 11.76 10.80
C PHE A 55 14.80 11.69 11.94
N ALA A 56 15.72 12.68 12.04
CA ALA A 56 16.84 12.66 12.99
C ALA A 56 16.40 12.50 14.44
N GLU A 57 15.28 13.12 14.83
CA GLU A 57 14.74 13.10 16.19
C GLU A 57 13.47 12.22 16.31
N THR A 58 13.22 11.36 15.30
CA THR A 58 11.99 10.57 15.24
C THR A 58 12.15 9.24 15.97
N ASP A 59 11.16 8.89 16.79
CA ASP A 59 10.99 7.52 17.32
C ASP A 59 10.62 6.59 16.16
N MET A 60 11.60 5.85 15.66
CA MET A 60 11.43 5.03 14.46
C MET A 60 10.46 3.86 14.67
N PRO A 61 10.46 3.11 15.78
CA PRO A 61 9.42 2.11 16.05
C PRO A 61 8.01 2.70 16.02
N ARG A 62 7.83 3.87 16.62
CA ARG A 62 6.54 4.56 16.63
C ARG A 62 6.14 5.03 15.22
N LEU A 63 7.07 5.53 14.41
CA LEU A 63 6.81 5.90 13.01
C LEU A 63 6.36 4.69 12.21
N HIS A 64 7.07 3.56 12.33
CA HIS A 64 6.68 2.31 11.68
C HIS A 64 5.24 1.90 12.02
N ASP A 65 4.87 1.92 13.29
CA ASP A 65 3.54 1.53 13.74
C ASP A 65 2.46 2.48 13.19
N ARG A 66 2.74 3.79 13.17
CA ARG A 66 1.81 4.80 12.65
C ARG A 66 1.63 4.70 11.15
N LEU A 67 2.70 4.48 10.39
CA LEU A 67 2.62 4.26 8.94
C LEU A 67 1.87 2.97 8.63
N THR A 68 2.18 1.88 9.31
CA THR A 68 1.47 0.61 9.14
C THR A 68 -0.03 0.77 9.41
N ASP A 69 -0.42 1.40 10.51
CA ASP A 69 -1.83 1.63 10.85
C ASP A 69 -2.53 2.51 9.81
N MET A 70 -1.87 3.56 9.33
CA MET A 70 -2.40 4.45 8.30
C MET A 70 -2.58 3.71 6.97
N PHE A 71 -1.57 2.99 6.52
CA PHE A 71 -1.62 2.24 5.26
C PHE A 71 -2.70 1.16 5.29
N CYS A 72 -2.81 0.42 6.38
CA CYS A 72 -3.88 -0.56 6.57
C CYS A 72 -5.27 0.09 6.50
N HIS A 73 -5.46 1.19 7.20
CA HIS A 73 -6.73 1.91 7.21
C HIS A 73 -7.11 2.44 5.81
N LEU A 74 -6.17 3.08 5.12
CA LEU A 74 -6.39 3.66 3.79
C LEU A 74 -6.67 2.60 2.70
N THR A 75 -6.24 1.37 2.91
CA THR A 75 -6.38 0.28 1.93
C THR A 75 -7.54 -0.66 2.19
N GLY A 76 -8.26 -0.47 3.29
CA GLY A 76 -9.53 -1.15 3.54
C GLY A 76 -9.60 -2.00 4.81
N GLU A 77 -8.60 -1.92 5.71
CA GLU A 77 -8.73 -2.54 7.02
C GLU A 77 -9.88 -1.90 7.81
N LYS A 78 -10.74 -2.72 8.39
CA LYS A 78 -11.93 -2.23 9.12
C LYS A 78 -11.60 -1.57 10.47
N ARG A 79 -10.36 -1.67 10.94
CA ARG A 79 -9.91 -1.06 12.19
C ARG A 79 -9.84 0.46 12.05
N ARG A 80 -10.35 1.19 13.05
CA ARG A 80 -10.30 2.66 13.04
C ARG A 80 -8.86 3.16 13.20
N TYR A 81 -8.44 4.03 12.28
CA TYR A 81 -7.19 4.80 12.41
C TYR A 81 -7.30 5.83 13.53
N ARG A 82 -6.29 5.88 14.41
CA ARG A 82 -6.21 6.81 15.55
C ARG A 82 -4.96 7.69 15.49
N GLY A 83 -4.32 7.76 14.33
CA GLY A 83 -3.14 8.58 14.12
C GLY A 83 -3.45 10.06 13.98
N ALA A 84 -2.39 10.88 13.92
CA ALA A 84 -2.51 12.31 13.69
C ALA A 84 -3.01 12.62 12.28
N ASN A 85 -3.67 13.77 12.13
CA ASN A 85 -3.97 14.37 10.85
C ASN A 85 -2.65 14.71 10.12
N MET A 86 -2.58 14.46 8.80
CA MET A 86 -1.35 14.65 8.02
C MET A 86 -0.82 16.07 8.08
N LYS A 87 -1.67 17.06 7.92
CA LYS A 87 -1.29 18.46 8.02
C LYS A 87 -0.66 18.77 9.37
N HIS A 88 -1.28 18.35 10.45
CA HIS A 88 -0.80 18.60 11.82
C HIS A 88 0.51 17.86 12.14
N ALA A 89 0.68 16.66 11.55
CA ALA A 89 1.88 15.85 11.75
C ALA A 89 3.12 16.39 11.03
N HIS A 90 2.94 17.23 9.99
CA HIS A 90 4.02 17.70 9.12
C HIS A 90 4.20 19.23 9.13
N GLU A 91 3.33 19.97 9.82
CA GLU A 91 3.38 21.41 9.92
C GLU A 91 4.72 21.90 10.54
N GLY A 92 5.38 22.83 9.88
CA GLY A 92 6.63 23.42 10.34
C GLY A 92 7.90 22.65 9.96
N PHE A 93 7.79 21.52 9.23
CA PHE A 93 8.96 20.78 8.76
C PHE A 93 9.57 21.33 7.46
N GLY A 94 8.85 22.21 6.73
CA GLY A 94 9.33 22.76 5.47
C GLY A 94 9.47 21.71 4.37
N ILE A 95 8.56 20.74 4.33
CA ILE A 95 8.58 19.65 3.33
C ILE A 95 8.13 20.21 1.97
N HIS A 96 8.95 20.01 0.95
CA HIS A 96 8.68 20.40 -0.43
C HIS A 96 8.23 19.23 -1.30
N ASP A 97 7.74 19.54 -2.50
CA ASP A 97 7.31 18.53 -3.48
C ASP A 97 8.36 17.44 -3.72
N ALA A 98 9.62 17.84 -3.88
CA ALA A 98 10.72 16.91 -4.13
C ALA A 98 10.98 15.95 -2.95
N ASP A 99 10.72 16.38 -1.72
CA ASP A 99 10.87 15.53 -0.52
C ASP A 99 9.78 14.48 -0.48
N PHE A 100 8.54 14.86 -0.80
CA PHE A 100 7.42 13.93 -0.91
C PHE A 100 7.65 12.91 -2.04
N ASP A 101 8.12 13.37 -3.21
CA ASP A 101 8.42 12.49 -4.34
C ASP A 101 9.56 11.50 -3.99
N THR A 102 10.55 11.93 -3.21
CA THR A 102 11.61 11.04 -2.68
C THR A 102 11.05 9.95 -1.77
N LEU A 103 10.11 10.30 -0.89
CA LEU A 103 9.44 9.30 -0.05
C LEU A 103 8.68 8.28 -0.90
N VAL A 104 8.00 8.72 -1.96
CA VAL A 104 7.31 7.82 -2.90
C VAL A 104 8.28 6.86 -3.59
N GLU A 105 9.43 7.35 -4.05
CA GLU A 105 10.48 6.50 -4.65
C GLU A 105 10.96 5.40 -3.67
N ASP A 106 11.17 5.75 -2.40
CA ASP A 106 11.60 4.80 -1.39
C ASP A 106 10.49 3.80 -1.03
N LEU A 107 9.23 4.24 -1.05
CA LEU A 107 8.09 3.34 -0.88
C LEU A 107 7.96 2.35 -2.04
N GLU A 108 8.13 2.80 -3.29
CA GLU A 108 8.12 1.93 -4.47
C GLU A 108 9.21 0.85 -4.37
N LYS A 109 10.45 1.25 -4.02
CA LYS A 109 11.56 0.30 -3.82
C LYS A 109 11.28 -0.71 -2.71
N ALA A 110 10.71 -0.26 -1.59
CA ALA A 110 10.33 -1.15 -0.50
C ALA A 110 9.26 -2.16 -0.94
N MET A 111 8.27 -1.72 -1.70
CA MET A 111 7.25 -2.61 -2.24
C MET A 111 7.81 -3.59 -3.28
N ASP A 112 8.74 -3.16 -4.12
CA ASP A 112 9.43 -4.03 -5.09
C ASP A 112 10.19 -5.16 -4.39
N ASP A 113 10.94 -4.84 -3.34
CA ASP A 113 11.70 -5.83 -2.56
C ASP A 113 10.80 -6.83 -1.84
N HIS A 114 9.54 -6.47 -1.60
CA HIS A 114 8.51 -7.35 -1.04
C HIS A 114 7.58 -7.98 -2.09
N ASN A 115 7.96 -7.92 -3.37
CA ASN A 115 7.23 -8.54 -4.49
C ASN A 115 5.78 -8.08 -4.64
N VAL A 116 5.46 -6.85 -4.25
CA VAL A 116 4.15 -6.24 -4.51
C VAL A 116 4.04 -5.97 -6.00
N SER A 117 2.98 -6.46 -6.64
CA SER A 117 2.81 -6.28 -8.08
C SER A 117 2.70 -4.79 -8.47
N TRP A 118 3.20 -4.44 -9.65
CA TRP A 118 3.13 -3.06 -10.15
C TRP A 118 1.69 -2.50 -10.15
N GLY A 119 0.70 -3.30 -10.54
CA GLY A 119 -0.70 -2.89 -10.51
C GLY A 119 -1.22 -2.58 -9.10
N THR A 120 -0.80 -3.36 -8.10
CA THR A 120 -1.13 -3.13 -6.69
C THR A 120 -0.44 -1.88 -6.17
N GLN A 121 0.83 -1.67 -6.51
CA GLN A 121 1.57 -0.45 -6.17
C GLN A 121 0.89 0.80 -6.73
N ALA A 122 0.53 0.79 -8.03
CA ALA A 122 -0.15 1.91 -8.68
C ALA A 122 -1.47 2.27 -7.98
N ARG A 123 -2.26 1.27 -7.58
CA ARG A 123 -3.51 1.47 -6.82
C ARG A 123 -3.23 2.07 -5.45
N PHE A 124 -2.20 1.61 -4.76
CA PHE A 124 -1.83 2.13 -3.44
C PHE A 124 -1.31 3.56 -3.53
N LEU A 125 -0.45 3.87 -4.48
CA LEU A 125 0.04 5.24 -4.71
C LEU A 125 -1.11 6.20 -5.06
N ALA A 126 -2.11 5.76 -5.80
CA ALA A 126 -3.30 6.55 -6.09
C ALA A 126 -4.11 6.90 -4.82
N VAL A 127 -4.12 6.00 -3.82
CA VAL A 127 -4.74 6.25 -2.51
C VAL A 127 -3.95 7.26 -1.69
N LEU A 128 -2.61 7.26 -1.80
CA LEU A 128 -1.72 8.17 -1.06
C LEU A 128 -1.61 9.56 -1.70
N ALA A 129 -1.76 9.68 -3.01
CA ALA A 129 -1.54 10.93 -3.75
C ALA A 129 -2.30 12.15 -3.19
N PRO A 130 -3.57 12.05 -2.75
CA PRO A 130 -4.29 13.18 -2.15
C PRO A 130 -3.66 13.72 -0.86
N LEU A 131 -2.86 12.92 -0.15
CA LEU A 131 -2.22 13.33 1.10
C LEU A 131 -1.08 14.33 0.87
N LYS A 132 -0.53 14.39 -0.34
CA LYS A 132 0.58 15.30 -0.69
C LYS A 132 0.27 16.75 -0.32
N ARG A 133 -0.93 17.23 -0.60
CA ARG A 133 -1.36 18.60 -0.28
C ARG A 133 -1.37 18.94 1.21
N ASP A 134 -1.50 17.91 2.06
CA ASP A 134 -1.54 18.07 3.53
C ASP A 134 -0.16 17.88 4.16
N VAL A 135 0.81 17.36 3.41
CA VAL A 135 2.19 17.09 3.84
C VAL A 135 3.15 18.18 3.37
N VAL A 136 2.99 18.64 2.12
CA VAL A 136 3.88 19.64 1.50
C VAL A 136 3.49 21.04 1.96
N GLU A 137 4.51 21.81 2.33
CA GLU A 137 4.39 23.23 2.68
C GLU A 137 4.86 24.07 1.48
N ASN A 138 3.97 24.94 0.97
CA ASN A 138 4.28 25.91 -0.11
C ASN A 138 4.67 27.27 0.45
#